data_93042adcbf9e3e9e2928d5e6cead3c95
#
_entry.id   93042adcbf9e3e9e2928d5e6cead3c95
#
_cell.length_a   1.000
_cell.length_b   1.000
_cell.length_c   1.000
_cell.angle_alpha   90.00
_cell.angle_beta   90.00
_cell.angle_gamma   90.00
#
_symmetry.space_group_name_H-M   'P 1'
#
loop_
_entity.id
_entity.type
_entity.pdbx_description
1 polymer ?
#
loop_
_entity_poly.entity_id
_entity_poly.type
_entity_poly.pdbx_seq_one_letter_code
_entity_poly.pdbx_strand_id
1 'polypeptide(L)'
;MSSQKSDRERIDSLMDKLDRMTESQLAANEASTLLHGQLSELMHLLKDKEDAYRLLQSEKEALAEQLKVNRKTLYGSKSQKGISKKKDNKRSKEEDKDHFDGSPESISQDDEQSGENCPQAQSPSSPAKEIRMYRQGVEYRTMKAGKSVSHRSDMGKLPKEAQVLKVFFKYSYEQISEILEHQYQVVRYKMPDGKIYEGYFPKSGEPEIIDKVPGTHASSNFLAYLAFNKYVLDTPFYREILRIMDEKMRVCRMTLSNWLAKGGTYMAELVKVLKNMCLEKDSVINCDETWCRVKINDTYRKKYIWCLVNKEAKIAIYCYGEGSRSRDALRLILGNAQVKSLQSDGYNVYMYLDNELIDVEHICCMAHARAKFKYALEQGGDKDAEYFLKCIGELYKLEAEYEHGKLSAEQIGLLRQKLKTKEIVIRLRSKLDAMLSENHSPRGELMEKAIRYLDTFWTQLFAYLKDGRYSIDNSIAERFIRPLAGERKNSLFFGSDRMANVSAAYHTIISTCKMHGISALEFFKSFFHEIMLGRRDYENLLPMTIGIKPNKI
;
A
#
# COMPACT_ATOMS: atom_id res chain seq x y z
N MET A 1 110.41 14.20 4.93
CA MET A 1 109.77 13.20 4.06
C MET A 1 108.48 12.59 4.68
N SER A 2 108.18 12.75 5.96
CA SER A 2 106.96 12.17 6.62
C SER A 2 105.67 13.00 6.38
N SER A 3 105.75 14.31 6.25
CA SER A 3 104.60 15.21 6.08
C SER A 3 103.97 15.11 4.68
N GLN A 4 104.71 14.97 3.63
CA GLN A 4 104.21 14.89 2.25
C GLN A 4 103.43 13.57 1.96
N LYS A 5 103.77 12.48 2.68
CA LYS A 5 103.06 11.19 2.54
C LYS A 5 101.66 11.25 3.18
N SER A 6 101.52 11.93 4.31
CA SER A 6 100.28 12.15 5.01
C SER A 6 99.27 13.06 4.22
N ASP A 7 99.81 14.07 3.56
CA ASP A 7 98.99 15.00 2.75
C ASP A 7 98.42 14.33 1.47
N ARG A 8 99.21 13.43 0.89
CA ARG A 8 98.81 12.68 -0.30
C ARG A 8 97.71 11.65 0.01
N GLU A 9 97.78 10.92 1.12
CA GLU A 9 96.75 9.98 1.59
C GLU A 9 95.44 10.74 1.93
N ARG A 10 95.56 11.99 2.39
CA ARG A 10 94.39 12.83 2.69
C ARG A 10 93.76 13.36 1.42
N ILE A 11 94.55 13.67 0.38
CA ILE A 11 94.01 14.08 -0.93
C ILE A 11 93.33 12.91 -1.62
N ASP A 12 93.91 11.72 -1.62
CA ASP A 12 93.29 10.53 -2.20
C ASP A 12 91.99 10.16 -1.49
N SER A 13 91.92 10.26 -0.15
CA SER A 13 90.66 10.07 0.61
C SER A 13 89.60 11.13 0.31
N LEU A 14 90.00 12.36 0.00
CA LEU A 14 89.01 13.44 -0.40
C LEU A 14 88.55 13.24 -1.83
N MET A 15 89.42 12.76 -2.74
CA MET A 15 89.05 12.39 -4.11
C MET A 15 88.05 11.24 -4.12
N ASP A 16 88.26 10.17 -3.36
CA ASP A 16 87.32 9.05 -3.20
C ASP A 16 85.99 9.49 -2.62
N LYS A 17 85.93 10.49 -1.72
CA LYS A 17 84.70 11.05 -1.21
C LYS A 17 84.00 11.88 -2.25
N LEU A 18 84.69 12.66 -3.05
CA LEU A 18 84.16 13.46 -4.12
C LEU A 18 83.55 12.57 -5.22
N ASP A 19 84.22 11.49 -5.60
CA ASP A 19 83.72 10.54 -6.59
C ASP A 19 82.43 9.85 -6.12
N ARG A 20 82.38 9.41 -4.86
CA ARG A 20 81.10 8.85 -4.28
C ARG A 20 79.97 9.87 -4.19
N MET A 21 80.30 11.13 -3.91
CA MET A 21 79.30 12.19 -3.92
C MET A 21 78.74 12.49 -5.34
N THR A 22 79.66 12.48 -6.36
CA THR A 22 79.21 12.67 -7.76
C THR A 22 78.40 11.50 -8.28
N GLU A 23 78.77 10.25 -7.97
CA GLU A 23 78.01 9.03 -8.29
C GLU A 23 76.60 9.08 -7.61
N SER A 24 76.53 9.45 -6.33
CA SER A 24 75.27 9.59 -5.59
C SER A 24 74.36 10.70 -6.18
N GLN A 25 74.98 11.79 -6.66
CA GLN A 25 74.26 12.89 -7.27
C GLN A 25 73.76 12.54 -8.66
N LEU A 26 74.50 11.72 -9.42
CA LEU A 26 74.10 11.19 -10.72
C LEU A 26 72.88 10.26 -10.56
N ALA A 27 72.92 9.32 -9.61
CA ALA A 27 71.89 8.39 -9.30
C ALA A 27 70.57 9.13 -8.81
N ALA A 28 70.71 10.19 -8.01
CA ALA A 28 69.61 11.01 -7.57
C ALA A 28 68.94 11.77 -8.73
N ASN A 29 69.70 12.25 -9.68
CA ASN A 29 69.22 12.91 -10.89
C ASN A 29 68.49 11.94 -11.82
N GLU A 30 69.00 10.72 -12.00
CA GLU A 30 68.34 9.65 -12.78
C GLU A 30 67.00 9.24 -12.14
N ALA A 31 66.98 9.05 -10.82
CA ALA A 31 65.76 8.77 -10.08
C ALA A 31 64.72 9.91 -10.18
N SER A 32 65.17 11.17 -10.13
CA SER A 32 64.34 12.34 -10.32
C SER A 32 63.73 12.40 -11.72
N THR A 33 64.50 12.05 -12.76
CA THR A 33 64.01 12.05 -14.15
C THR A 33 62.99 10.94 -14.37
N LEU A 34 63.19 9.76 -13.78
CA LEU A 34 62.22 8.66 -13.82
C LEU A 34 60.91 9.00 -13.12
N LEU A 35 61.00 9.64 -11.94
CA LEU A 35 59.84 10.13 -11.19
C LEU A 35 59.02 11.18 -11.96
N HIS A 36 59.70 12.11 -12.64
CA HIS A 36 59.05 13.09 -13.49
C HIS A 36 58.33 12.43 -14.69
N GLY A 37 58.93 11.41 -15.29
CA GLY A 37 58.29 10.61 -16.34
C GLY A 37 56.99 9.93 -15.86
N GLN A 38 57.06 9.27 -14.71
CA GLN A 38 55.89 8.60 -14.11
C GLN A 38 54.81 9.59 -13.71
N LEU A 39 55.18 10.75 -13.19
CA LEU A 39 54.21 11.81 -12.83
C LEU A 39 53.48 12.34 -14.07
N SER A 40 54.21 12.54 -15.18
CA SER A 40 53.62 12.98 -16.46
C SER A 40 52.62 11.96 -17.01
N GLU A 41 52.96 10.68 -16.94
CA GLU A 41 52.10 9.58 -17.39
C GLU A 41 50.82 9.48 -16.53
N LEU A 42 50.96 9.65 -15.21
CA LEU A 42 49.83 9.66 -14.27
C LEU A 42 48.90 10.86 -14.52
N MET A 43 49.43 12.02 -14.81
CA MET A 43 48.66 13.22 -15.16
C MET A 43 47.88 13.05 -16.47
N HIS A 44 48.49 12.34 -17.46
CA HIS A 44 47.77 12.02 -18.71
C HIS A 44 46.62 11.08 -18.46
N LEU A 45 46.79 10.01 -17.67
CA LEU A 45 45.76 9.07 -17.28
C LEU A 45 44.64 9.71 -16.47
N LEU A 46 44.96 10.67 -15.60
CA LEU A 46 43.95 11.45 -14.86
C LEU A 46 43.09 12.31 -15.77
N LYS A 47 43.73 12.97 -16.75
CA LYS A 47 43.02 13.81 -17.73
C LYS A 47 42.06 12.97 -18.59
N ASP A 48 42.53 11.81 -19.08
CA ASP A 48 41.69 10.90 -19.87
C ASP A 48 40.48 10.38 -19.06
N LYS A 49 40.66 10.11 -17.77
CA LYS A 49 39.54 9.75 -16.87
C LYS A 49 38.60 10.89 -16.59
N GLU A 50 39.07 12.12 -16.43
CA GLU A 50 38.20 13.29 -16.29
C GLU A 50 37.34 13.54 -17.53
N ASP A 51 37.94 13.41 -18.72
CA ASP A 51 37.21 13.59 -19.97
C ASP A 51 36.18 12.46 -20.19
N ALA A 52 36.50 11.21 -19.85
CA ALA A 52 35.55 10.10 -19.85
C ALA A 52 34.41 10.33 -18.83
N TYR A 53 34.71 10.85 -17.65
CA TYR A 53 33.70 11.17 -16.65
C TYR A 53 32.74 12.29 -17.11
N ARG A 54 33.26 13.33 -17.76
CA ARG A 54 32.45 14.42 -18.35
C ARG A 54 31.51 13.89 -19.45
N LEU A 55 32.00 12.96 -20.28
CA LEU A 55 31.17 12.34 -21.33
C LEU A 55 30.04 11.52 -20.71
N LEU A 56 30.31 10.70 -19.69
CA LEU A 56 29.31 9.90 -18.97
C LEU A 56 28.28 10.79 -18.26
N GLN A 57 28.69 11.92 -17.73
CA GLN A 57 27.79 12.86 -17.08
C GLN A 57 26.84 13.52 -18.10
N SER A 58 27.33 13.88 -19.28
CA SER A 58 26.50 14.43 -20.36
C SER A 58 25.49 13.38 -20.90
N GLU A 59 25.91 12.12 -21.05
CA GLU A 59 24.99 11.03 -21.43
C GLU A 59 23.90 10.76 -20.39
N LYS A 60 24.26 10.83 -19.10
CA LYS A 60 23.30 10.70 -18.00
C LYS A 60 22.26 11.83 -18.00
N GLU A 61 22.69 13.06 -18.28
CA GLU A 61 21.77 14.21 -18.37
C GLU A 61 20.84 14.09 -19.60
N ALA A 62 21.37 13.66 -20.75
CA ALA A 62 20.57 13.41 -21.96
C ALA A 62 19.53 12.28 -21.75
N LEU A 63 19.91 11.19 -21.10
CA LEU A 63 18.99 10.11 -20.73
C LEU A 63 17.93 10.54 -19.71
N ALA A 64 18.30 11.37 -18.73
CA ALA A 64 17.35 11.93 -17.77
C ALA A 64 16.32 12.85 -18.44
N GLU A 65 16.74 13.61 -19.45
CA GLU A 65 15.85 14.47 -20.22
C GLU A 65 14.92 13.67 -21.14
N GLN A 66 15.42 12.60 -21.78
CA GLN A 66 14.60 11.65 -22.53
C GLN A 66 13.57 10.94 -21.65
N LEU A 67 13.94 10.53 -20.46
CA LEU A 67 13.03 9.94 -19.46
C LEU A 67 11.95 10.95 -19.02
N LYS A 68 12.30 12.22 -18.88
CA LYS A 68 11.38 13.30 -18.54
C LYS A 68 10.37 13.58 -19.66
N VAL A 69 10.83 13.54 -20.91
CA VAL A 69 9.99 13.67 -22.11
C VAL A 69 9.09 12.46 -22.27
N ASN A 70 9.61 11.24 -22.12
CA ASN A 70 8.83 10.02 -22.20
C ASN A 70 7.79 9.92 -21.07
N ARG A 71 8.11 10.31 -19.84
CA ARG A 71 7.15 10.45 -18.74
C ARG A 71 6.05 11.46 -19.04
N LYS A 72 6.41 12.59 -19.66
CA LYS A 72 5.45 13.63 -20.05
C LYS A 72 4.52 13.17 -21.17
N THR A 73 5.01 12.33 -22.09
CA THR A 73 4.23 11.77 -23.20
C THR A 73 3.31 10.62 -22.75
N LEU A 74 3.76 9.79 -21.82
CA LEU A 74 2.99 8.64 -21.30
C LEU A 74 2.01 9.01 -20.20
N TYR A 75 2.33 10.00 -19.37
CA TYR A 75 1.55 10.36 -18.17
C TYR A 75 1.15 11.84 -18.12
N GLY A 76 1.47 12.64 -19.14
CA GLY A 76 1.05 14.05 -19.25
C GLY A 76 -0.47 14.12 -19.41
N SER A 77 -1.15 14.81 -18.49
CA SER A 77 -2.57 15.08 -18.57
C SER A 77 -2.90 15.77 -19.89
N LYS A 78 -3.64 15.13 -20.78
CA LYS A 78 -4.30 15.78 -21.92
C LYS A 78 -5.44 16.63 -21.38
N SER A 79 -5.14 17.79 -20.79
CA SER A 79 -6.15 18.78 -20.49
C SER A 79 -6.27 19.72 -21.69
N GLN A 80 -7.36 19.59 -22.44
CA GLN A 80 -7.87 20.67 -23.27
C GLN A 80 -8.27 21.82 -22.34
N LYS A 81 -7.42 22.85 -22.20
CA LYS A 81 -7.83 24.17 -21.76
C LYS A 81 -7.12 25.22 -22.60
N GLY A 82 -7.99 26.02 -23.23
CA GLY A 82 -7.63 27.14 -24.05
C GLY A 82 -6.80 28.19 -23.34
N ILE A 83 -6.08 28.86 -24.16
CA ILE A 83 -5.18 29.99 -23.95
C ILE A 83 -5.83 31.08 -23.09
N SER A 84 -5.23 31.47 -21.99
CA SER A 84 -5.31 32.83 -21.47
C SER A 84 -4.00 33.26 -20.84
N LYS A 85 -3.72 34.53 -21.05
CA LYS A 85 -2.44 35.23 -21.04
C LYS A 85 -1.78 35.36 -19.66
N LYS A 86 -0.45 35.42 -19.71
CA LYS A 86 0.54 35.80 -18.70
C LYS A 86 0.11 36.93 -17.75
N LYS A 87 0.45 36.73 -16.47
CA LYS A 87 1.03 37.80 -15.65
C LYS A 87 2.14 37.22 -14.76
N ASP A 88 3.30 37.83 -14.91
CA ASP A 88 4.51 37.60 -14.13
C ASP A 88 4.30 37.97 -12.66
N ASN A 89 4.74 37.14 -11.75
CA ASN A 89 5.26 37.60 -10.47
C ASN A 89 6.31 36.63 -9.94
N LYS A 90 7.53 37.14 -9.91
CA LYS A 90 8.68 36.57 -9.21
C LYS A 90 8.37 36.50 -7.72
N ARG A 91 8.51 35.31 -7.12
CA ARG A 91 8.91 35.16 -5.71
C ARG A 91 9.71 33.89 -5.54
N SER A 92 10.83 34.10 -4.90
CA SER A 92 11.88 33.23 -4.39
C SER A 92 11.52 31.76 -4.20
N LYS A 93 12.33 30.91 -4.85
CA LYS A 93 12.46 29.46 -4.56
C LYS A 93 13.24 29.29 -3.27
N GLU A 94 12.61 28.74 -2.25
CA GLU A 94 13.26 27.89 -1.28
C GLU A 94 13.16 26.47 -1.80
N GLU A 95 14.30 25.88 -2.08
CA GLU A 95 14.41 24.48 -2.52
C GLU A 95 14.23 23.58 -1.31
N ASP A 96 13.02 23.05 -1.12
CA ASP A 96 12.82 21.83 -0.36
C ASP A 96 13.44 20.68 -1.14
N LYS A 97 14.61 20.26 -0.72
CA LYS A 97 15.20 18.99 -1.11
C LYS A 97 14.41 17.87 -0.46
N ASP A 98 13.28 17.52 -1.05
CA ASP A 98 12.62 16.26 -0.78
C ASP A 98 13.55 15.13 -1.23
N HIS A 99 14.20 14.50 -0.28
CA HIS A 99 14.75 13.17 -0.46
C HIS A 99 13.56 12.26 -0.77
N PHE A 100 13.34 12.04 -2.06
CA PHE A 100 12.46 11.00 -2.56
C PHE A 100 13.11 9.66 -2.23
N ASP A 101 12.77 9.13 -1.04
CA ASP A 101 12.95 7.71 -0.75
C ASP A 101 11.93 6.94 -1.58
N GLY A 102 12.34 6.63 -2.80
CA GLY A 102 11.56 5.85 -3.76
C GLY A 102 11.56 4.39 -3.34
N SER A 103 10.77 4.05 -2.35
CA SER A 103 10.27 2.68 -2.25
C SER A 103 9.34 2.47 -3.45
N PRO A 104 9.72 1.67 -4.45
CA PRO A 104 8.80 1.33 -5.52
C PRO A 104 7.65 0.57 -4.90
N GLU A 105 6.44 1.05 -5.12
CA GLU A 105 5.26 0.24 -4.90
C GLU A 105 5.49 -1.09 -5.60
N SER A 106 5.63 -2.17 -4.82
CA SER A 106 5.76 -3.51 -5.34
C SER A 106 4.46 -3.83 -6.08
N ILE A 107 4.49 -3.67 -7.38
CA ILE A 107 3.53 -4.32 -8.27
C ILE A 107 3.86 -5.80 -8.15
N SER A 108 3.09 -6.53 -7.37
CA SER A 108 3.11 -7.97 -7.41
C SER A 108 2.62 -8.39 -8.79
N GLN A 109 3.55 -8.76 -9.64
CA GLN A 109 3.29 -9.54 -10.85
C GLN A 109 2.92 -10.97 -10.42
N ASP A 110 1.68 -11.18 -10.06
CA ASP A 110 1.11 -12.52 -9.88
C ASP A 110 -0.32 -12.60 -10.43
N ASP A 111 -0.58 -11.88 -11.56
CA ASP A 111 -1.79 -12.04 -12.35
C ASP A 111 -1.51 -11.83 -13.85
N GLU A 112 -0.41 -12.39 -14.36
CA GLU A 112 -0.21 -12.55 -15.80
C GLU A 112 0.08 -14.01 -16.13
N GLN A 113 -0.95 -14.84 -16.04
CA GLN A 113 -1.10 -16.03 -16.85
C GLN A 113 -2.57 -16.20 -17.26
N SER A 114 -3.04 -15.29 -18.08
CA SER A 114 -4.03 -15.59 -19.11
C SER A 114 -3.67 -14.73 -20.32
N GLY A 115 -2.79 -15.30 -21.13
CA GLY A 115 -2.48 -14.77 -22.44
C GLY A 115 -3.73 -14.83 -23.30
N GLU A 116 -4.43 -13.74 -23.43
CA GLU A 116 -5.35 -13.54 -24.54
C GLU A 116 -4.63 -12.75 -25.63
N ASN A 117 -4.16 -13.50 -26.60
CA ASN A 117 -3.87 -12.98 -27.91
C ASN A 117 -5.09 -12.24 -28.46
N CYS A 118 -4.93 -10.94 -28.63
CA CYS A 118 -5.83 -10.14 -29.43
C CYS A 118 -5.74 -10.65 -30.89
N PRO A 119 -6.80 -11.23 -31.50
CA PRO A 119 -6.74 -11.62 -32.88
C PRO A 119 -6.96 -10.39 -33.76
N GLN A 120 -6.03 -10.18 -34.68
CA GLN A 120 -6.21 -9.33 -35.84
C GLN A 120 -7.54 -9.66 -36.54
N ALA A 121 -8.22 -8.60 -36.97
CA ALA A 121 -9.41 -8.69 -37.77
C ALA A 121 -9.17 -9.57 -39.00
N GLN A 122 -9.76 -10.74 -39.01
CA GLN A 122 -9.99 -11.53 -40.24
C GLN A 122 -11.48 -11.67 -40.46
N SER A 123 -11.85 -11.41 -41.69
CA SER A 123 -13.17 -11.43 -42.31
C SER A 123 -14.07 -12.62 -41.90
N PRO A 124 -15.39 -12.49 -42.08
CA PRO A 124 -16.38 -13.40 -41.50
C PRO A 124 -16.41 -14.74 -42.19
N SER A 125 -16.01 -15.79 -41.53
CA SER A 125 -16.29 -17.15 -41.98
C SER A 125 -16.94 -17.96 -40.86
N SER A 126 -18.18 -18.25 -41.11
CA SER A 126 -19.06 -19.32 -40.61
C SER A 126 -19.71 -19.16 -39.23
N PRO A 127 -21.06 -19.23 -39.22
CA PRO A 127 -21.90 -19.12 -38.02
C PRO A 127 -21.95 -20.41 -37.17
N ALA A 128 -21.01 -21.34 -37.33
CA ALA A 128 -21.12 -22.66 -36.70
C ALA A 128 -20.61 -22.77 -35.27
N LYS A 129 -19.84 -21.80 -34.76
CA LYS A 129 -19.29 -21.87 -33.36
C LYS A 129 -20.21 -21.31 -32.28
N GLU A 130 -21.04 -20.31 -32.59
CA GLU A 130 -22.03 -19.78 -31.62
C GLU A 130 -23.15 -20.76 -31.31
N ILE A 131 -23.51 -21.62 -32.25
CA ILE A 131 -24.60 -22.60 -32.09
C ILE A 131 -24.22 -23.75 -31.10
N ARG A 132 -22.95 -24.03 -30.89
CA ARG A 132 -22.51 -25.12 -30.01
C ARG A 132 -22.68 -24.84 -28.53
N MET A 133 -22.60 -23.61 -28.06
CA MET A 133 -22.83 -23.27 -26.66
C MET A 133 -24.29 -23.36 -26.21
N TYR A 134 -25.24 -23.25 -27.15
CA TYR A 134 -26.68 -23.38 -26.89
C TYR A 134 -27.26 -24.78 -27.05
N ARG A 135 -26.48 -25.74 -27.56
CA ARG A 135 -26.94 -27.10 -27.88
C ARG A 135 -26.94 -28.09 -26.73
N GLN A 136 -26.22 -27.83 -25.66
CA GLN A 136 -26.27 -28.71 -24.51
C GLN A 136 -27.25 -28.11 -23.49
N GLY A 137 -28.48 -28.56 -23.55
CA GLY A 137 -29.61 -28.15 -22.71
C GLY A 137 -29.42 -28.30 -21.19
N VAL A 138 -28.21 -28.14 -20.70
CA VAL A 138 -27.86 -28.00 -19.30
C VAL A 138 -27.70 -26.53 -19.01
N GLU A 139 -28.52 -26.02 -18.14
CA GLU A 139 -28.49 -24.66 -17.65
C GLU A 139 -27.20 -24.37 -16.88
N TYR A 140 -26.09 -24.15 -17.55
CA TYR A 140 -24.93 -23.48 -16.94
C TYR A 140 -25.20 -21.98 -16.88
N ARG A 141 -26.21 -21.62 -16.11
CA ARG A 141 -26.55 -20.25 -15.84
C ARG A 141 -25.66 -19.79 -14.68
N THR A 142 -24.47 -19.30 -14.98
CA THR A 142 -23.57 -18.70 -13.98
C THR A 142 -24.09 -17.37 -13.46
N MET A 143 -24.86 -16.61 -14.29
CA MET A 143 -25.45 -15.33 -13.92
C MET A 143 -26.91 -15.49 -13.49
N LYS A 144 -27.20 -15.12 -12.23
CA LYS A 144 -28.56 -15.06 -11.69
C LYS A 144 -28.77 -13.70 -11.04
N ALA A 145 -29.90 -13.06 -11.32
CA ALA A 145 -30.33 -11.88 -10.57
C ALA A 145 -31.11 -12.30 -9.32
N GLY A 146 -31.07 -11.47 -8.27
CA GLY A 146 -31.81 -11.72 -7.02
C GLY A 146 -33.33 -11.65 -7.21
N LYS A 147 -33.80 -10.87 -8.21
CA LYS A 147 -35.21 -10.81 -8.61
C LYS A 147 -35.30 -11.20 -10.09
N SER A 148 -36.34 -11.90 -10.48
CA SER A 148 -36.62 -12.26 -11.86
C SER A 148 -38.06 -12.00 -12.23
N VAL A 149 -38.26 -11.41 -13.40
CA VAL A 149 -39.59 -11.24 -14.02
C VAL A 149 -39.64 -12.18 -15.20
N SER A 150 -40.70 -12.99 -15.28
CA SER A 150 -40.88 -13.96 -16.37
C SER A 150 -41.94 -13.44 -17.33
N HIS A 151 -41.57 -13.25 -18.59
CA HIS A 151 -42.50 -12.93 -19.67
C HIS A 151 -42.76 -14.23 -20.44
N ARG A 152 -44.05 -14.60 -20.56
CA ARG A 152 -44.45 -15.82 -21.26
C ARG A 152 -45.05 -15.44 -22.62
N SER A 153 -44.79 -16.28 -23.63
CA SER A 153 -45.41 -16.14 -24.94
C SER A 153 -46.85 -16.60 -24.92
N ASP A 154 -47.70 -15.85 -25.57
CA ASP A 154 -49.09 -16.27 -25.82
C ASP A 154 -49.10 -17.28 -26.97
N MET A 155 -49.33 -18.54 -26.61
CA MET A 155 -49.39 -19.63 -27.61
C MET A 155 -50.56 -19.52 -28.56
N GLY A 156 -51.62 -18.78 -28.20
CA GLY A 156 -52.76 -18.50 -29.07
C GLY A 156 -52.42 -17.59 -30.28
N LYS A 157 -51.30 -16.88 -30.21
CA LYS A 157 -50.81 -16.03 -31.31
C LYS A 157 -49.92 -16.74 -32.32
N LEU A 158 -49.69 -18.04 -32.12
CA LEU A 158 -48.94 -18.83 -33.11
C LEU A 158 -49.75 -19.01 -34.38
N PRO A 159 -49.11 -19.06 -35.57
CA PRO A 159 -49.76 -19.39 -36.81
C PRO A 159 -50.49 -20.75 -36.69
N LYS A 160 -51.68 -20.87 -37.25
CA LYS A 160 -52.55 -22.06 -37.12
C LYS A 160 -51.91 -23.36 -37.56
N GLU A 161 -50.92 -23.29 -38.47
CA GLU A 161 -50.20 -24.43 -39.02
C GLU A 161 -48.85 -24.69 -38.29
N ALA A 162 -48.52 -23.93 -37.25
CA ALA A 162 -47.21 -24.03 -36.56
C ALA A 162 -47.19 -25.20 -35.59
N GLN A 163 -46.19 -26.07 -35.77
CA GLN A 163 -45.84 -27.13 -34.82
C GLN A 163 -44.80 -26.62 -33.83
N VAL A 164 -45.14 -26.61 -32.52
CA VAL A 164 -44.18 -26.22 -31.47
C VAL A 164 -43.13 -27.30 -31.31
N LEU A 165 -41.85 -27.00 -31.64
CA LEU A 165 -40.73 -27.94 -31.49
C LEU A 165 -40.11 -27.88 -30.10
N LYS A 166 -39.96 -26.66 -29.54
CA LYS A 166 -39.33 -26.46 -28.23
C LYS A 166 -39.72 -25.10 -27.65
N VAL A 167 -39.93 -25.05 -26.32
CA VAL A 167 -40.07 -23.81 -25.56
C VAL A 167 -38.83 -23.62 -24.72
N PHE A 168 -38.24 -22.43 -24.79
CA PHE A 168 -37.05 -22.08 -23.99
C PHE A 168 -37.04 -20.59 -23.63
N PHE A 169 -36.28 -20.21 -22.60
CA PHE A 169 -36.12 -18.83 -22.18
C PHE A 169 -34.87 -18.21 -22.76
N LYS A 170 -34.95 -16.97 -23.25
CA LYS A 170 -33.83 -16.07 -23.45
C LYS A 170 -33.79 -15.13 -22.25
N TYR A 171 -32.59 -14.71 -21.84
CA TYR A 171 -32.40 -13.90 -20.67
C TYR A 171 -31.80 -12.56 -21.05
N SER A 172 -32.32 -11.49 -20.45
CA SER A 172 -31.74 -10.16 -20.43
C SER A 172 -31.63 -9.72 -18.98
N TYR A 173 -30.70 -8.82 -18.68
CA TYR A 173 -30.51 -8.27 -17.35
C TYR A 173 -30.68 -6.76 -17.44
N GLU A 174 -31.54 -6.21 -16.58
CA GLU A 174 -31.83 -4.80 -16.50
C GLU A 174 -31.45 -4.30 -15.11
N GLN A 175 -30.79 -3.14 -15.02
CA GLN A 175 -30.54 -2.43 -13.78
C GLN A 175 -31.56 -1.30 -13.67
N ILE A 176 -32.35 -1.31 -12.58
CA ILE A 176 -33.28 -0.25 -12.23
C ILE A 176 -32.71 0.45 -11.00
N SER A 177 -32.50 1.77 -11.08
CA SER A 177 -32.06 2.62 -9.98
C SER A 177 -32.95 3.84 -9.90
N GLU A 178 -33.52 4.10 -8.72
CA GLU A 178 -34.34 5.24 -8.44
C GLU A 178 -34.17 5.72 -6.99
N ILE A 179 -34.32 7.02 -6.74
CA ILE A 179 -34.35 7.62 -5.41
C ILE A 179 -35.78 7.95 -5.06
N LEU A 180 -36.27 7.38 -3.96
CA LEU A 180 -37.59 7.64 -3.45
C LEU A 180 -37.58 8.73 -2.38
N GLU A 181 -38.49 9.69 -2.47
CA GLU A 181 -38.75 10.67 -1.43
C GLU A 181 -39.89 10.19 -0.55
N HIS A 182 -39.62 9.93 0.72
CA HIS A 182 -40.62 9.59 1.72
C HIS A 182 -41.05 10.85 2.47
N GLN A 183 -42.35 11.15 2.46
CA GLN A 183 -42.94 12.28 3.16
C GLN A 183 -43.73 11.77 4.37
N TYR A 184 -43.30 12.10 5.57
CA TYR A 184 -43.94 11.71 6.82
C TYR A 184 -44.66 12.88 7.42
N GLN A 185 -45.98 12.73 7.66
CA GLN A 185 -46.80 13.76 8.29
C GLN A 185 -46.63 13.75 9.81
N VAL A 186 -45.84 14.66 10.35
CA VAL A 186 -45.61 14.82 11.79
C VAL A 186 -46.62 15.82 12.36
N VAL A 187 -47.22 15.49 13.48
CA VAL A 187 -48.21 16.33 14.17
C VAL A 187 -47.56 16.96 15.40
N ARG A 188 -47.63 18.28 15.50
CA ARG A 188 -47.27 19.01 16.71
C ARG A 188 -48.58 19.24 17.52
N TYR A 189 -48.60 18.80 18.78
CA TYR A 189 -49.78 18.89 19.63
C TYR A 189 -49.41 19.37 21.02
N LYS A 190 -50.41 19.99 21.70
CA LYS A 190 -50.27 20.50 23.06
C LYS A 190 -51.09 19.63 24.01
N MET A 191 -50.47 19.18 25.08
CA MET A 191 -51.15 18.45 26.16
C MET A 191 -51.84 19.40 27.15
N PRO A 192 -52.78 18.91 27.96
CA PRO A 192 -53.45 19.72 28.98
C PRO A 192 -52.54 20.39 30.01
N ASP A 193 -51.35 19.80 30.25
CA ASP A 193 -50.29 20.35 31.12
C ASP A 193 -49.55 21.55 30.50
N GLY A 194 -49.96 21.96 29.29
CA GLY A 194 -49.37 23.06 28.54
C GLY A 194 -48.13 22.70 27.74
N LYS A 195 -47.58 21.50 27.85
CA LYS A 195 -46.39 21.04 27.12
C LYS A 195 -46.72 20.72 25.67
N ILE A 196 -45.77 21.04 24.79
CA ILE A 196 -45.86 20.81 23.35
C ILE A 196 -45.02 19.60 22.97
N TYR A 197 -45.61 18.71 22.20
CA TYR A 197 -44.99 17.49 21.68
C TYR A 197 -45.10 17.43 20.17
N GLU A 198 -44.20 16.67 19.56
CA GLU A 198 -44.25 16.30 18.16
C GLU A 198 -44.25 14.78 18.04
N GLY A 199 -45.09 14.22 17.20
CA GLY A 199 -45.19 12.78 17.00
C GLY A 199 -45.62 12.43 15.58
N TYR A 200 -45.11 11.29 15.10
CA TYR A 200 -45.59 10.63 13.90
C TYR A 200 -46.59 9.54 14.31
N PHE A 201 -47.79 9.58 13.76
CA PHE A 201 -48.87 8.66 14.05
C PHE A 201 -49.28 7.96 12.75
N PRO A 202 -48.66 6.82 12.40
CA PRO A 202 -48.90 6.15 11.13
C PRO A 202 -50.31 5.61 11.04
N LYS A 203 -50.87 5.63 9.83
CA LYS A 203 -52.11 4.88 9.51
C LYS A 203 -51.77 3.40 9.33
N SER A 204 -52.81 2.55 9.41
CA SER A 204 -52.63 1.12 9.14
C SER A 204 -52.05 0.89 7.74
N GLY A 205 -50.96 0.12 7.65
CA GLY A 205 -50.23 -0.14 6.41
C GLY A 205 -49.09 0.83 6.08
N GLU A 206 -48.94 1.93 6.85
CA GLU A 206 -47.82 2.85 6.73
C GLU A 206 -46.63 2.37 7.61
N PRO A 207 -45.38 2.80 7.29
CA PRO A 207 -44.24 2.52 8.13
C PRO A 207 -44.46 3.01 9.57
N GLU A 208 -44.17 2.16 10.56
CA GLU A 208 -44.38 2.50 11.98
C GLU A 208 -43.42 3.61 12.46
N ILE A 209 -42.32 3.79 11.80
CA ILE A 209 -41.23 4.73 12.17
C ILE A 209 -40.73 5.51 10.97
N ILE A 210 -40.20 6.69 11.23
CA ILE A 210 -39.54 7.52 10.22
C ILE A 210 -38.15 6.95 9.96
N ASP A 211 -37.94 6.34 8.77
CA ASP A 211 -36.59 5.86 8.36
C ASP A 211 -35.70 7.05 7.99
N LYS A 212 -35.09 7.62 9.01
CA LYS A 212 -34.18 8.75 8.89
C LYS A 212 -33.04 8.63 9.90
N VAL A 213 -31.81 8.50 9.43
CA VAL A 213 -30.66 8.45 10.32
C VAL A 213 -30.52 9.78 11.07
N PRO A 214 -30.42 9.78 12.42
CA PRO A 214 -30.41 10.99 13.21
C PRO A 214 -29.33 11.98 12.79
N GLY A 215 -29.71 13.23 12.57
CA GLY A 215 -28.83 14.31 12.10
C GLY A 215 -28.57 14.34 10.59
N THR A 216 -29.34 13.56 9.80
CA THR A 216 -29.34 13.58 8.33
C THR A 216 -30.77 13.71 7.78
N HIS A 217 -30.88 13.81 6.46
CA HIS A 217 -32.14 13.57 5.74
C HIS A 217 -32.11 12.27 4.93
N ALA A 218 -31.06 11.47 5.12
CA ALA A 218 -30.91 10.17 4.47
C ALA A 218 -31.62 9.08 5.27
N SER A 219 -32.28 8.17 4.57
CA SER A 219 -32.69 6.89 5.14
C SER A 219 -31.46 6.03 5.49
N SER A 220 -31.66 5.00 6.29
CA SER A 220 -30.62 4.03 6.60
C SER A 220 -30.01 3.42 5.33
N ASN A 221 -30.85 3.08 4.37
CA ASN A 221 -30.47 2.51 3.08
C ASN A 221 -29.71 3.52 2.21
N PHE A 222 -30.18 4.77 2.09
CA PHE A 222 -29.50 5.80 1.29
C PHE A 222 -28.10 6.10 1.85
N LEU A 223 -27.97 6.24 3.17
CA LEU A 223 -26.67 6.50 3.81
C LEU A 223 -25.71 5.32 3.63
N ALA A 224 -26.22 4.08 3.66
CA ALA A 224 -25.44 2.87 3.40
C ALA A 224 -24.88 2.85 1.97
N TYR A 225 -25.69 3.13 0.97
CA TYR A 225 -25.22 3.22 -0.42
C TYR A 225 -24.23 4.37 -0.63
N LEU A 226 -24.47 5.53 -0.01
CA LEU A 226 -23.55 6.66 -0.09
C LEU A 226 -22.18 6.32 0.51
N ALA A 227 -22.15 5.63 1.67
CA ALA A 227 -20.94 5.16 2.30
C ALA A 227 -20.21 4.11 1.44
N PHE A 228 -20.97 3.15 0.89
CA PHE A 228 -20.43 2.12 0.01
C PHE A 228 -19.83 2.72 -1.26
N ASN A 229 -20.54 3.59 -1.96
CA ASN A 229 -20.05 4.23 -3.17
C ASN A 229 -18.80 5.07 -2.89
N LYS A 230 -18.77 5.80 -1.76
CA LYS A 230 -17.64 6.68 -1.42
C LYS A 230 -16.39 5.90 -1.02
N TYR A 231 -16.48 4.87 -0.16
CA TYR A 231 -15.34 4.24 0.49
C TYR A 231 -15.03 2.82 0.01
N VAL A 232 -15.96 2.14 -0.67
CA VAL A 232 -15.70 0.82 -1.27
C VAL A 232 -15.46 0.93 -2.78
N LEU A 233 -16.26 1.78 -3.47
CA LEU A 233 -16.12 2.02 -4.91
C LEU A 233 -15.24 3.23 -5.24
N ASP A 234 -14.67 3.89 -4.23
CA ASP A 234 -13.81 5.07 -4.36
C ASP A 234 -14.44 6.21 -5.18
N THR A 235 -15.76 6.35 -5.17
CA THR A 235 -16.47 7.35 -5.96
C THR A 235 -16.33 8.75 -5.34
N PRO A 236 -15.73 9.74 -6.01
CA PRO A 236 -15.69 11.11 -5.51
C PRO A 236 -17.08 11.71 -5.44
N PHE A 237 -17.35 12.60 -4.48
CA PHE A 237 -18.65 13.26 -4.34
C PHE A 237 -19.14 13.95 -5.62
N TYR A 238 -18.24 14.46 -6.45
CA TYR A 238 -18.62 15.05 -7.74
C TYR A 238 -19.32 14.04 -8.65
N ARG A 239 -18.78 12.81 -8.78
CA ARG A 239 -19.40 11.76 -9.59
C ARG A 239 -20.69 11.24 -8.94
N GLU A 240 -20.71 11.13 -7.62
CA GLU A 240 -21.89 10.70 -6.89
C GLU A 240 -23.07 11.69 -7.06
N ILE A 241 -22.79 13.00 -7.07
CA ILE A 241 -23.82 14.01 -7.37
C ILE A 241 -24.38 13.85 -8.78
N LEU A 242 -23.53 13.60 -9.79
CA LEU A 242 -24.01 13.39 -11.15
C LEU A 242 -24.95 12.19 -11.21
N ARG A 243 -24.59 11.07 -10.56
CA ARG A 243 -25.48 9.89 -10.47
C ARG A 243 -26.81 10.23 -9.80
N ILE A 244 -26.78 10.91 -8.66
CA ILE A 244 -27.99 11.32 -7.92
C ILE A 244 -28.85 12.28 -8.75
N MET A 245 -28.24 13.18 -9.53
CA MET A 245 -28.96 14.10 -10.43
C MET A 245 -29.63 13.36 -11.59
N ASP A 246 -29.01 12.32 -12.13
CA ASP A 246 -29.62 11.47 -13.16
C ASP A 246 -30.89 10.76 -12.59
N GLU A 247 -30.89 10.45 -11.31
CA GLU A 247 -32.06 9.93 -10.56
C GLU A 247 -33.01 11.03 -10.06
N LYS A 248 -32.94 12.24 -10.66
CA LYS A 248 -33.86 13.40 -10.46
C LYS A 248 -33.78 14.05 -9.08
N MET A 249 -32.84 13.72 -8.23
CA MET A 249 -32.63 14.40 -6.95
C MET A 249 -31.51 15.45 -7.06
N ARG A 250 -31.72 16.64 -6.50
CA ARG A 250 -30.70 17.70 -6.42
C ARG A 250 -30.13 17.77 -5.02
N VAL A 251 -28.80 17.58 -4.91
CA VAL A 251 -28.07 17.65 -3.64
C VAL A 251 -26.69 18.27 -3.84
N CYS A 252 -26.18 19.00 -2.85
CA CYS A 252 -24.84 19.57 -2.94
C CYS A 252 -23.80 18.68 -2.25
N ARG A 253 -22.51 18.85 -2.63
CA ARG A 253 -21.39 18.09 -2.05
C ARG A 253 -21.29 18.20 -0.52
N MET A 254 -21.55 19.38 0.01
CA MET A 254 -21.53 19.65 1.45
C MET A 254 -22.54 18.78 2.19
N THR A 255 -23.76 18.64 1.66
CA THR A 255 -24.82 17.81 2.25
C THR A 255 -24.39 16.35 2.33
N LEU A 256 -23.90 15.77 1.22
CA LEU A 256 -23.42 14.38 1.21
C LEU A 256 -22.25 14.17 2.18
N SER A 257 -21.29 15.10 2.18
CA SER A 257 -20.14 15.09 3.10
C SER A 257 -20.61 15.15 4.56
N ASN A 258 -21.57 16.00 4.90
CA ASN A 258 -22.08 16.13 6.26
C ASN A 258 -22.88 14.87 6.69
N TRP A 259 -23.63 14.26 5.81
CA TRP A 259 -24.34 13.01 6.11
C TRP A 259 -23.36 11.87 6.40
N LEU A 260 -22.32 11.72 5.56
CA LEU A 260 -21.27 10.74 5.84
C LEU A 260 -20.48 11.05 7.11
N ALA A 261 -20.19 12.32 7.36
CA ALA A 261 -19.53 12.71 8.60
C ALA A 261 -20.40 12.39 9.83
N LYS A 262 -21.72 12.54 9.73
CA LYS A 262 -22.66 12.15 10.79
C LYS A 262 -22.70 10.63 10.98
N GLY A 263 -22.79 9.86 9.89
CA GLY A 263 -22.64 8.39 9.94
C GLY A 263 -21.29 7.98 10.55
N GLY A 264 -20.23 8.69 10.18
CA GLY A 264 -18.88 8.48 10.71
C GLY A 264 -18.76 8.67 12.23
N THR A 265 -19.61 9.52 12.86
CA THR A 265 -19.62 9.62 14.33
C THR A 265 -20.10 8.33 14.99
N TYR A 266 -21.05 7.64 14.41
CA TYR A 266 -21.48 6.32 14.90
C TYR A 266 -20.47 5.23 14.60
N MET A 267 -19.82 5.26 13.41
CA MET A 267 -18.73 4.34 13.09
C MET A 267 -17.55 4.50 14.03
N ALA A 268 -17.22 5.71 14.48
CA ALA A 268 -16.13 5.96 15.41
C ALA A 268 -16.33 5.25 16.77
N GLU A 269 -17.57 5.07 17.21
CA GLU A 269 -17.85 4.29 18.43
C GLU A 269 -17.55 2.80 18.23
N LEU A 270 -17.91 2.22 17.06
CA LEU A 270 -17.50 0.85 16.72
C LEU A 270 -15.98 0.70 16.65
N VAL A 271 -15.28 1.71 16.09
CA VAL A 271 -13.82 1.70 16.00
C VAL A 271 -13.17 1.66 17.37
N LYS A 272 -13.73 2.32 18.40
CA LYS A 272 -13.22 2.24 19.78
C LYS A 272 -13.27 0.80 20.30
N VAL A 273 -14.40 0.12 20.11
CA VAL A 273 -14.55 -1.29 20.54
C VAL A 273 -13.60 -2.19 19.77
N LEU A 274 -13.57 -2.08 18.44
CA LEU A 274 -12.68 -2.86 17.58
C LEU A 274 -11.20 -2.61 17.90
N LYS A 275 -10.82 -1.38 18.25
CA LYS A 275 -9.45 -1.04 18.63
C LYS A 275 -9.04 -1.77 19.92
N ASN A 276 -9.91 -1.80 20.92
CA ASN A 276 -9.64 -2.53 22.16
C ASN A 276 -9.45 -4.03 21.89
N MET A 277 -10.33 -4.63 21.07
CA MET A 277 -10.21 -6.03 20.66
C MET A 277 -8.95 -6.30 19.82
N CYS A 278 -8.60 -5.39 18.91
CA CYS A 278 -7.41 -5.51 18.07
C CYS A 278 -6.11 -5.51 18.90
N LEU A 279 -6.07 -4.67 19.93
CA LEU A 279 -4.90 -4.44 20.78
C LEU A 279 -5.00 -5.17 22.14
N GLU A 280 -5.75 -6.26 22.21
CA GLU A 280 -5.79 -7.12 23.39
C GLU A 280 -4.39 -7.61 23.78
N LYS A 281 -4.24 -7.98 25.04
CA LYS A 281 -3.00 -8.53 25.57
C LYS A 281 -2.52 -9.71 24.71
N ASP A 282 -1.21 -9.79 24.48
CA ASP A 282 -0.54 -10.82 23.68
C ASP A 282 -0.95 -10.87 22.19
N SER A 283 -1.60 -9.84 21.67
CA SER A 283 -1.92 -9.73 20.24
C SER A 283 -0.68 -9.58 19.36
N VAL A 284 -0.75 -10.16 18.17
CA VAL A 284 0.25 -10.02 17.11
C VAL A 284 -0.27 -9.03 16.07
N ILE A 285 0.41 -7.89 15.93
CA ILE A 285 -0.05 -6.76 15.11
C ILE A 285 0.88 -6.53 13.92
N ASN A 286 0.28 -6.44 12.73
CA ASN A 286 0.93 -5.93 11.53
C ASN A 286 0.60 -4.44 11.39
N CYS A 287 1.59 -3.59 11.19
CA CYS A 287 1.42 -2.14 11.10
C CYS A 287 2.06 -1.58 9.85
N ASP A 288 1.38 -0.63 9.22
CA ASP A 288 1.88 0.12 8.07
C ASP A 288 1.21 1.49 8.05
N GLU A 289 1.77 2.47 7.33
CA GLU A 289 1.19 3.78 7.19
C GLU A 289 1.22 4.27 5.75
N THR A 290 0.22 5.08 5.39
CA THR A 290 0.18 5.74 4.08
C THR A 290 -0.06 7.23 4.21
N TRP A 291 0.51 7.98 3.28
CA TRP A 291 0.28 9.41 3.24
C TRP A 291 -1.07 9.76 2.61
N CYS A 292 -1.63 10.87 3.04
CA CYS A 292 -2.79 11.50 2.42
C CYS A 292 -2.59 13.03 2.36
N ARG A 293 -3.39 13.71 1.55
CA ARG A 293 -3.43 15.18 1.55
C ARG A 293 -4.66 15.65 2.31
N VAL A 294 -4.48 16.63 3.17
CA VAL A 294 -5.57 17.24 3.93
C VAL A 294 -5.55 18.76 3.72
N LYS A 295 -6.71 19.34 3.46
CA LYS A 295 -6.86 20.79 3.36
C LYS A 295 -6.93 21.40 4.76
N ILE A 296 -5.96 22.28 5.09
CA ILE A 296 -5.88 22.98 6.35
C ILE A 296 -5.60 24.46 6.03
N ASN A 297 -6.47 25.36 6.46
CA ASN A 297 -6.33 26.82 6.24
C ASN A 297 -5.97 27.15 4.78
N ASP A 298 -6.77 26.61 3.83
CA ASP A 298 -6.61 26.77 2.38
C ASP A 298 -5.31 26.23 1.75
N THR A 299 -4.49 25.55 2.52
CA THR A 299 -3.29 24.85 2.05
C THR A 299 -3.49 23.34 2.08
N TYR A 300 -2.76 22.60 1.22
CA TYR A 300 -2.77 21.14 1.22
C TYR A 300 -1.53 20.62 1.95
N ARG A 301 -1.73 19.92 3.06
CA ARG A 301 -0.64 19.34 3.84
C ARG A 301 -0.59 17.83 3.66
N LYS A 302 0.60 17.29 3.56
CA LYS A 302 0.86 15.84 3.61
C LYS A 302 0.69 15.38 5.04
N LYS A 303 -0.19 14.41 5.24
CA LYS A 303 -0.52 13.79 6.51
C LYS A 303 -0.50 12.28 6.35
N TYR A 304 -0.69 11.51 7.41
CA TYR A 304 -0.59 10.05 7.39
C TYR A 304 -1.77 9.39 8.09
N ILE A 305 -2.14 8.21 7.58
CA ILE A 305 -3.08 7.29 8.20
C ILE A 305 -2.34 5.99 8.47
N TRP A 306 -2.39 5.53 9.70
CA TRP A 306 -1.83 4.28 10.16
C TRP A 306 -2.86 3.17 10.00
N CYS A 307 -2.38 1.97 9.64
CA CYS A 307 -3.19 0.75 9.56
C CYS A 307 -2.59 -0.31 10.48
N LEU A 308 -3.38 -0.80 11.43
CA LEU A 308 -3.03 -1.90 12.31
C LEU A 308 -3.91 -3.09 11.97
N VAL A 309 -3.31 -4.25 11.78
CA VAL A 309 -4.03 -5.48 11.43
C VAL A 309 -3.73 -6.56 12.46
N ASN A 310 -4.77 -7.06 13.10
CA ASN A 310 -4.72 -8.27 13.90
C ASN A 310 -5.33 -9.41 13.08
N LYS A 311 -4.47 -10.32 12.60
CA LYS A 311 -4.87 -11.43 11.73
C LYS A 311 -5.73 -12.46 12.48
N GLU A 312 -5.43 -12.72 13.76
CA GLU A 312 -6.14 -13.69 14.59
C GLU A 312 -7.55 -13.21 14.94
N ALA A 313 -7.66 -11.95 15.41
CA ALA A 313 -8.95 -11.33 15.69
C ALA A 313 -9.74 -10.96 14.41
N LYS A 314 -9.10 -11.01 13.24
CA LYS A 314 -9.67 -10.58 11.94
C LYS A 314 -10.16 -9.12 11.97
N ILE A 315 -9.33 -8.24 12.52
CA ILE A 315 -9.63 -6.81 12.68
C ILE A 315 -8.55 -5.99 12.00
N ALA A 316 -8.95 -4.99 11.22
CA ALA A 316 -8.06 -3.97 10.66
C ALA A 316 -8.52 -2.58 11.10
N ILE A 317 -7.65 -1.84 11.78
CA ILE A 317 -7.93 -0.51 12.33
C ILE A 317 -7.16 0.54 11.55
N TYR A 318 -7.82 1.62 11.17
CA TYR A 318 -7.18 2.79 10.58
C TYR A 318 -7.24 3.96 11.56
N CYS A 319 -6.09 4.59 11.78
CA CYS A 319 -5.95 5.71 12.69
C CYS A 319 -5.34 6.90 11.96
N TYR A 320 -6.08 7.99 11.82
CA TYR A 320 -5.54 9.23 11.27
C TYR A 320 -4.71 9.96 12.34
N GLY A 321 -5.18 10.01 13.59
CA GLY A 321 -4.56 10.69 14.74
C GLY A 321 -3.96 12.01 14.30
N GLU A 322 -4.10 13.08 14.33
CA GLU A 322 -3.51 14.36 13.84
C GLU A 322 -2.68 14.29 12.55
N GLY A 323 -2.62 13.13 11.90
CA GLY A 323 -1.93 12.88 10.63
C GLY A 323 -0.40 12.92 10.72
N SER A 324 0.16 12.68 11.88
CA SER A 324 1.61 12.59 12.09
C SER A 324 2.16 11.20 11.70
N ARG A 325 3.40 11.15 11.23
CA ARG A 325 4.20 9.92 11.05
C ARG A 325 5.27 9.78 12.14
N SER A 326 5.11 10.47 13.25
CA SER A 326 6.09 10.48 14.33
C SER A 326 5.96 9.24 15.23
N ARG A 327 7.01 9.00 16.02
CA ARG A 327 7.04 8.04 17.12
C ARG A 327 5.89 8.28 18.11
N ASP A 328 5.64 9.54 18.46
CA ASP A 328 4.58 9.91 19.39
C ASP A 328 3.19 9.57 18.87
N ALA A 329 2.98 9.70 17.55
CA ALA A 329 1.71 9.28 16.93
C ALA A 329 1.49 7.77 17.08
N LEU A 330 2.50 6.94 16.84
CA LEU A 330 2.39 5.49 17.03
C LEU A 330 2.20 5.14 18.50
N ARG A 331 2.91 5.83 19.41
CA ARG A 331 2.76 5.67 20.87
C ARG A 331 1.32 5.98 21.32
N LEU A 332 0.71 7.07 20.83
CA LEU A 332 -0.68 7.41 21.12
C LEU A 332 -1.68 6.40 20.54
N ILE A 333 -1.38 5.83 19.37
CA ILE A 333 -2.21 4.80 18.75
C ILE A 333 -2.18 3.51 19.58
N LEU A 334 -1.01 3.05 20.00
CA LEU A 334 -0.85 1.85 20.82
C LEU A 334 -1.35 2.08 22.25
N GLY A 335 -1.17 3.29 22.80
CA GLY A 335 -1.53 3.62 24.17
C GLY A 335 -0.80 2.71 25.17
N ASN A 336 -1.55 2.13 26.11
CA ASN A 336 -1.03 1.20 27.13
C ASN A 336 -1.23 -0.28 26.71
N ALA A 337 -1.42 -0.58 25.42
CA ALA A 337 -1.65 -1.94 24.96
C ALA A 337 -0.41 -2.82 25.20
N GLN A 338 -0.63 -4.00 25.74
CA GLN A 338 0.40 -5.03 25.99
C GLN A 338 0.40 -6.05 24.83
N VAL A 339 0.63 -5.55 23.61
CA VAL A 339 0.72 -6.44 22.44
C VAL A 339 2.01 -7.26 22.50
N LYS A 340 1.99 -8.49 22.02
CA LYS A 340 3.17 -9.36 22.00
C LYS A 340 4.20 -8.92 20.98
N SER A 341 3.75 -8.52 19.81
CA SER A 341 4.64 -8.10 18.73
C SER A 341 3.99 -7.08 17.80
N LEU A 342 4.85 -6.28 17.17
CA LEU A 342 4.47 -5.36 16.12
C LEU A 342 5.37 -5.56 14.91
N GLN A 343 4.79 -5.91 13.77
CA GLN A 343 5.51 -6.10 12.51
C GLN A 343 5.35 -4.88 11.60
N SER A 344 6.46 -4.44 11.00
CA SER A 344 6.51 -3.24 10.15
C SER A 344 7.55 -3.36 9.02
N ASP A 345 7.73 -2.30 8.23
CA ASP A 345 8.70 -2.22 7.12
C ASP A 345 10.15 -1.92 7.54
N GLY A 346 10.44 -1.73 8.82
CA GLY A 346 11.76 -1.34 9.33
C GLY A 346 12.05 0.17 9.25
N TYR A 347 11.03 1.00 9.18
CA TYR A 347 11.19 2.45 9.28
C TYR A 347 11.64 2.88 10.69
N ASN A 348 12.51 3.89 10.78
CA ASN A 348 13.14 4.31 12.02
C ASN A 348 12.18 4.64 13.19
N VAL A 349 10.93 4.98 12.89
CA VAL A 349 9.91 5.22 13.91
C VAL A 349 9.65 3.98 14.75
N TYR A 350 9.76 2.79 14.18
CA TYR A 350 9.53 1.54 14.89
C TYR A 350 10.72 1.10 15.74
N MET A 351 11.91 1.68 15.52
CA MET A 351 13.11 1.36 16.31
C MET A 351 12.99 1.74 17.79
N TYR A 352 12.05 2.62 18.16
CA TYR A 352 11.81 2.90 19.57
C TYR A 352 11.22 1.69 20.33
N LEU A 353 10.52 0.79 19.61
CA LEU A 353 9.97 -0.43 20.22
C LEU A 353 11.08 -1.29 20.83
N ASP A 354 12.24 -1.32 20.20
CA ASP A 354 13.40 -2.08 20.68
C ASP A 354 14.05 -1.44 21.92
N ASN A 355 13.86 -0.12 22.11
CA ASN A 355 14.56 0.65 23.14
C ASN A 355 13.68 1.07 24.32
N GLU A 356 12.37 1.26 24.10
CA GLU A 356 11.46 1.85 25.07
C GLU A 356 10.31 0.93 25.51
N LEU A 357 9.93 -0.05 24.68
CA LEU A 357 8.90 -1.04 24.97
C LEU A 357 9.53 -2.43 25.08
N ILE A 358 10.09 -2.73 26.23
CA ILE A 358 10.88 -3.95 26.48
C ILE A 358 10.08 -5.24 26.21
N ASP A 359 8.75 -5.20 26.36
CA ASP A 359 7.88 -6.38 26.25
C ASP A 359 7.22 -6.55 24.87
N VAL A 360 7.47 -5.64 23.90
CA VAL A 360 6.90 -5.71 22.55
C VAL A 360 7.97 -6.14 21.55
N GLU A 361 7.82 -7.32 20.94
CA GLU A 361 8.76 -7.78 19.94
C GLU A 361 8.57 -7.04 18.61
N HIS A 362 9.59 -6.34 18.15
CA HIS A 362 9.59 -5.71 16.84
C HIS A 362 10.01 -6.71 15.77
N ILE A 363 9.19 -6.85 14.71
CA ILE A 363 9.43 -7.76 13.58
C ILE A 363 9.51 -6.93 12.30
N CYS A 364 10.60 -7.10 11.54
CA CYS A 364 10.77 -6.46 10.24
C CYS A 364 10.28 -7.34 9.10
N CYS A 365 9.81 -6.69 8.04
CA CYS A 365 9.29 -7.33 6.84
C CYS A 365 10.42 -7.90 5.96
N MET A 366 10.46 -9.22 5.77
CA MET A 366 11.44 -9.88 4.90
C MET A 366 11.24 -9.52 3.42
N ALA A 367 10.04 -9.15 2.98
CA ALA A 367 9.78 -8.72 1.62
C ALA A 367 10.57 -7.45 1.26
N HIS A 368 10.72 -6.51 2.20
CA HIS A 368 11.55 -5.31 2.00
C HIS A 368 13.04 -5.64 1.87
N ALA A 369 13.56 -6.56 2.68
CA ALA A 369 14.93 -7.05 2.53
C ALA A 369 15.12 -7.72 1.16
N ARG A 370 14.20 -8.61 0.76
CA ARG A 370 14.21 -9.27 -0.55
C ARG A 370 14.18 -8.28 -1.70
N ALA A 371 13.34 -7.24 -1.64
CA ALA A 371 13.24 -6.22 -2.66
C ALA A 371 14.58 -5.48 -2.87
N LYS A 372 15.32 -5.16 -1.81
CA LYS A 372 16.63 -4.50 -1.93
C LYS A 372 17.64 -5.37 -2.70
N PHE A 373 17.70 -6.68 -2.43
CA PHE A 373 18.54 -7.60 -3.21
C PHE A 373 18.08 -7.75 -4.65
N LYS A 374 16.75 -7.75 -4.89
CA LYS A 374 16.20 -7.75 -6.25
C LYS A 374 16.66 -6.51 -7.04
N TYR A 375 16.64 -5.32 -6.43
CA TYR A 375 17.16 -4.10 -7.08
C TYR A 375 18.67 -4.16 -7.30
N ALA A 376 19.43 -4.70 -6.36
CA ALA A 376 20.89 -4.88 -6.52
C ALA A 376 21.20 -5.78 -7.73
N LEU A 377 20.42 -6.84 -7.95
CA LEU A 377 20.57 -7.72 -9.10
C LEU A 377 20.10 -7.06 -10.40
N GLU A 378 18.86 -6.57 -10.46
CA GLU A 378 18.20 -6.13 -11.71
C GLU A 378 18.71 -4.77 -12.20
N GLN A 379 19.00 -3.85 -11.30
CA GLN A 379 19.43 -2.48 -11.62
C GLN A 379 20.92 -2.26 -11.37
N GLY A 380 21.49 -2.96 -10.41
CA GLY A 380 22.91 -2.88 -10.07
C GLY A 380 23.80 -3.91 -10.78
N GLY A 381 23.22 -4.95 -11.38
CA GLY A 381 23.95 -6.03 -12.05
C GLY A 381 24.78 -6.90 -11.11
N ASP A 382 24.56 -6.83 -9.78
CA ASP A 382 25.34 -7.54 -8.79
C ASP A 382 24.85 -8.99 -8.63
N LYS A 383 25.67 -9.93 -9.13
CA LYS A 383 25.32 -11.36 -9.13
C LYS A 383 25.34 -12.01 -7.73
N ASP A 384 26.06 -11.43 -6.76
CA ASP A 384 26.02 -11.95 -5.39
C ASP A 384 24.64 -11.83 -4.76
N ALA A 385 23.80 -10.89 -5.24
CA ALA A 385 22.42 -10.75 -4.81
C ALA A 385 21.57 -12.00 -5.09
N GLU A 386 21.88 -12.79 -6.14
CA GLU A 386 21.17 -14.04 -6.45
C GLU A 386 21.23 -15.05 -5.29
N TYR A 387 22.37 -15.12 -4.62
CA TYR A 387 22.53 -16.02 -3.48
C TYR A 387 21.56 -15.68 -2.35
N PHE A 388 21.46 -14.38 -2.00
CA PHE A 388 20.53 -13.92 -0.97
C PHE A 388 19.06 -14.15 -1.37
N LEU A 389 18.72 -13.84 -2.63
CA LEU A 389 17.37 -14.07 -3.17
C LEU A 389 16.98 -15.55 -3.15
N LYS A 390 17.92 -16.45 -3.47
CA LYS A 390 17.70 -17.90 -3.41
C LYS A 390 17.40 -18.34 -1.97
N CYS A 391 18.25 -17.97 -1.01
CA CYS A 391 18.07 -18.36 0.39
C CYS A 391 16.78 -17.79 0.99
N ILE A 392 16.47 -16.50 0.72
CA ILE A 392 15.22 -15.90 1.16
C ILE A 392 14.03 -16.61 0.49
N GLY A 393 14.14 -16.96 -0.80
CA GLY A 393 13.11 -17.72 -1.52
C GLY A 393 12.88 -19.11 -0.91
N GLU A 394 13.92 -19.79 -0.41
CA GLU A 394 13.78 -21.06 0.29
C GLU A 394 12.98 -20.91 1.61
N LEU A 395 13.18 -19.80 2.35
CA LEU A 395 12.39 -19.50 3.55
C LEU A 395 10.91 -19.26 3.20
N TYR A 396 10.62 -18.46 2.17
CA TYR A 396 9.24 -18.25 1.70
C TYR A 396 8.56 -19.54 1.26
N LYS A 397 9.31 -20.45 0.62
CA LYS A 397 8.79 -21.75 0.20
C LYS A 397 8.36 -22.59 1.40
N LEU A 398 9.15 -22.60 2.48
CA LEU A 398 8.79 -23.29 3.72
C LEU A 398 7.50 -22.72 4.33
N GLU A 399 7.39 -21.38 4.41
CA GLU A 399 6.19 -20.73 4.94
C GLU A 399 4.94 -21.06 4.09
N ALA A 400 5.07 -21.07 2.76
CA ALA A 400 3.99 -21.47 1.87
C ALA A 400 3.59 -22.93 2.05
N GLU A 401 4.54 -23.85 2.28
CA GLU A 401 4.26 -25.26 2.61
C GLU A 401 3.45 -25.35 3.91
N TYR A 402 3.76 -24.55 4.93
CA TYR A 402 3.04 -24.51 6.21
C TYR A 402 1.60 -23.97 6.03
N GLU A 403 1.42 -22.91 5.24
CA GLU A 403 0.11 -22.34 4.94
C GLU A 403 -0.77 -23.32 4.15
N HIS A 404 -0.22 -23.97 3.12
CA HIS A 404 -0.92 -25.03 2.36
C HIS A 404 -1.31 -26.21 3.24
N GLY A 405 -0.46 -26.59 4.18
CA GLY A 405 -0.72 -27.63 5.15
C GLY A 405 -1.76 -27.26 6.21
N LYS A 406 -2.20 -25.98 6.24
CA LYS A 406 -3.12 -25.45 7.28
C LYS A 406 -2.67 -25.76 8.70
N LEU A 407 -1.37 -25.67 8.94
CA LEU A 407 -0.76 -26.02 10.22
C LEU A 407 -1.12 -24.99 11.30
N SER A 408 -1.22 -25.46 12.54
CA SER A 408 -1.41 -24.54 13.68
C SER A 408 -0.16 -23.69 13.94
N ALA A 409 -0.33 -22.57 14.62
CA ALA A 409 0.80 -21.71 15.01
C ALA A 409 1.86 -22.47 15.81
N GLU A 410 1.47 -23.38 16.68
CA GLU A 410 2.39 -24.22 17.45
C GLU A 410 3.20 -25.16 16.54
N GLN A 411 2.54 -25.80 15.59
CA GLN A 411 3.21 -26.67 14.61
C GLN A 411 4.19 -25.89 13.74
N ILE A 412 3.79 -24.69 13.28
CA ILE A 412 4.67 -23.78 12.50
C ILE A 412 5.89 -23.39 13.35
N GLY A 413 5.69 -22.98 14.61
CA GLY A 413 6.77 -22.64 15.52
C GLY A 413 7.79 -23.77 15.68
N LEU A 414 7.32 -25.02 15.86
CA LEU A 414 8.19 -26.18 15.96
C LEU A 414 8.95 -26.46 14.64
N LEU A 415 8.28 -26.32 13.50
CA LEU A 415 8.90 -26.54 12.18
C LEU A 415 9.98 -25.50 11.86
N ARG A 416 9.78 -24.23 12.24
CA ARG A 416 10.77 -23.16 12.10
C ARG A 416 12.05 -23.43 12.91
N GLN A 417 11.97 -24.20 13.99
CA GLN A 417 13.13 -24.59 14.81
C GLN A 417 13.88 -25.82 14.27
N LYS A 418 13.39 -26.47 13.21
CA LYS A 418 14.06 -27.63 12.61
C LYS A 418 15.35 -27.26 11.86
N LEU A 419 16.18 -28.26 11.64
CA LEU A 419 17.51 -28.14 11.02
C LEU A 419 17.45 -27.44 9.65
N LYS A 420 16.47 -27.77 8.81
CA LYS A 420 16.31 -27.20 7.46
C LYS A 420 16.23 -25.65 7.46
N THR A 421 15.43 -25.08 8.35
CA THR A 421 15.33 -23.60 8.50
C THR A 421 16.62 -23.01 9.05
N LYS A 422 17.20 -23.65 10.07
CA LYS A 422 18.45 -23.21 10.69
C LYS A 422 19.61 -23.19 9.70
N GLU A 423 19.73 -24.20 8.85
CA GLU A 423 20.75 -24.27 7.81
C GLU A 423 20.66 -23.12 6.81
N ILE A 424 19.44 -22.74 6.40
CA ILE A 424 19.23 -21.60 5.50
C ILE A 424 19.67 -20.30 6.18
N VAL A 425 19.30 -20.09 7.44
CA VAL A 425 19.67 -18.89 8.22
C VAL A 425 21.18 -18.82 8.43
N ILE A 426 21.83 -19.94 8.74
CA ILE A 426 23.29 -20.02 8.89
C ILE A 426 23.98 -19.68 7.57
N ARG A 427 23.53 -20.24 6.44
CA ARG A 427 24.08 -19.92 5.10
C ARG A 427 23.96 -18.44 4.76
N LEU A 428 22.78 -17.83 5.07
CA LEU A 428 22.57 -16.39 4.88
C LEU A 428 23.52 -15.57 5.74
N ARG A 429 23.69 -15.92 7.03
CA ARG A 429 24.58 -15.19 7.94
C ARG A 429 26.04 -15.31 7.50
N SER A 430 26.50 -16.53 7.19
CA SER A 430 27.88 -16.75 6.73
C SER A 430 28.21 -15.96 5.45
N LYS A 431 27.28 -15.91 4.47
CA LYS A 431 27.47 -15.09 3.27
C LYS A 431 27.48 -13.60 3.59
N LEU A 432 26.59 -13.16 4.47
CA LEU A 432 26.52 -11.76 4.91
C LEU A 432 27.82 -11.35 5.61
N ASP A 433 28.33 -12.15 6.56
CA ASP A 433 29.58 -11.89 7.28
C ASP A 433 30.79 -11.84 6.34
N ALA A 434 30.84 -12.76 5.37
CA ALA A 434 31.88 -12.75 4.34
C ALA A 434 31.84 -11.46 3.51
N MET A 435 30.63 -10.94 3.23
CA MET A 435 30.48 -9.69 2.48
C MET A 435 30.70 -8.42 3.32
N LEU A 436 30.58 -8.50 4.63
CA LEU A 436 30.90 -7.39 5.55
C LEU A 436 32.38 -7.31 5.89
N SER A 437 33.19 -8.35 5.59
CA SER A 437 34.61 -8.37 5.85
C SER A 437 35.33 -7.29 5.03
N GLU A 438 36.43 -6.73 5.60
CA GLU A 438 37.23 -5.66 4.99
C GLU A 438 37.90 -6.08 3.66
N ASN A 439 38.09 -7.37 3.44
CA ASN A 439 38.73 -7.92 2.24
C ASN A 439 37.76 -8.17 1.07
N HIS A 440 36.52 -7.70 1.15
CA HIS A 440 35.57 -7.90 0.06
C HIS A 440 35.80 -6.90 -1.08
N SER A 441 35.63 -7.36 -2.33
CA SER A 441 35.72 -6.50 -3.50
C SER A 441 34.72 -5.33 -3.45
N PRO A 442 35.04 -4.16 -4.02
CA PRO A 442 34.09 -3.06 -4.15
C PRO A 442 32.78 -3.50 -4.80
N ARG A 443 31.67 -3.13 -4.23
CA ARG A 443 30.32 -3.47 -4.70
C ARG A 443 29.51 -2.22 -5.02
N GLY A 444 28.44 -2.40 -5.82
CA GLY A 444 27.56 -1.31 -6.18
C GLY A 444 26.76 -0.78 -4.98
N GLU A 445 26.36 0.49 -5.03
CA GLU A 445 25.62 1.18 -3.97
C GLU A 445 24.33 0.44 -3.56
N LEU A 446 23.63 -0.16 -4.54
CA LEU A 446 22.38 -0.90 -4.27
C LEU A 446 22.63 -2.16 -3.46
N MET A 447 23.71 -2.89 -3.76
CA MET A 447 24.10 -4.07 -3.00
C MET A 447 24.55 -3.70 -1.59
N GLU A 448 25.33 -2.62 -1.45
CA GLU A 448 25.73 -2.11 -0.14
C GLU A 448 24.52 -1.77 0.74
N LYS A 449 23.51 -1.08 0.18
CA LYS A 449 22.25 -0.79 0.88
C LYS A 449 21.49 -2.05 1.27
N ALA A 450 21.49 -3.09 0.43
CA ALA A 450 20.83 -4.35 0.74
C ALA A 450 21.51 -5.10 1.89
N ILE A 451 22.86 -5.19 1.84
CA ILE A 451 23.70 -5.81 2.87
C ILE A 451 23.54 -5.09 4.22
N ARG A 452 23.67 -3.76 4.23
CA ARG A 452 23.51 -2.97 5.46
C ARG A 452 22.12 -3.10 6.06
N TYR A 453 21.07 -3.12 5.23
CA TYR A 453 19.72 -3.32 5.70
C TYR A 453 19.55 -4.71 6.34
N LEU A 454 20.03 -5.76 5.69
CA LEU A 454 19.94 -7.12 6.21
C LEU A 454 20.72 -7.27 7.53
N ASP A 455 21.90 -6.66 7.64
CA ASP A 455 22.71 -6.70 8.85
C ASP A 455 22.09 -5.89 10.00
N THR A 456 21.70 -4.64 9.73
CA THR A 456 21.08 -3.74 10.73
C THR A 456 19.81 -4.33 11.34
N PHE A 457 18.98 -4.97 10.52
CA PHE A 457 17.70 -5.51 10.96
C PHE A 457 17.71 -7.04 11.12
N TRP A 458 18.89 -7.66 11.23
CA TRP A 458 19.01 -9.12 11.31
C TRP A 458 18.12 -9.73 12.38
N THR A 459 18.19 -9.22 13.59
CA THR A 459 17.41 -9.73 14.73
C THR A 459 15.91 -9.61 14.49
N GLN A 460 15.46 -8.46 14.00
CA GLN A 460 14.04 -8.17 13.74
C GLN A 460 13.52 -8.93 12.51
N LEU A 461 14.33 -9.11 11.47
CA LEU A 461 13.97 -9.88 10.29
C LEU A 461 13.77 -11.37 10.57
N PHE A 462 14.54 -11.93 11.51
CA PHE A 462 14.45 -13.34 11.89
C PHE A 462 13.64 -13.57 13.19
N ALA A 463 13.09 -12.53 13.80
CA ALA A 463 12.22 -12.65 14.97
C ALA A 463 10.96 -13.48 14.69
N TYR A 464 10.48 -13.50 13.42
CA TYR A 464 9.32 -14.30 13.04
C TYR A 464 9.51 -15.82 13.31
N LEU A 465 10.75 -16.29 13.40
CA LEU A 465 11.04 -17.69 13.72
C LEU A 465 10.69 -18.09 15.16
N LYS A 466 10.50 -17.12 16.06
CA LYS A 466 10.28 -17.36 17.49
C LYS A 466 8.86 -17.84 17.81
N ASP A 467 7.87 -17.43 17.02
CA ASP A 467 6.45 -17.76 17.23
C ASP A 467 5.77 -18.05 15.89
N GLY A 468 5.02 -19.13 15.79
CA GLY A 468 4.31 -19.50 14.57
C GLY A 468 3.17 -18.56 14.15
N ARG A 469 2.71 -17.68 15.05
CA ARG A 469 1.72 -16.63 14.75
C ARG A 469 2.32 -15.48 13.94
N TYR A 470 3.64 -15.28 14.04
CA TYR A 470 4.34 -14.21 13.34
C TYR A 470 4.39 -14.48 11.84
N SER A 471 4.26 -13.47 11.04
CA SER A 471 4.40 -13.58 9.57
C SER A 471 5.85 -13.31 9.15
N ILE A 472 6.31 -13.96 8.08
CA ILE A 472 7.64 -13.68 7.50
C ILE A 472 7.70 -12.27 6.91
N ASP A 473 6.57 -11.71 6.48
CA ASP A 473 6.47 -10.37 5.91
C ASP A 473 5.22 -9.60 6.36
N ASN A 474 5.19 -8.32 6.03
CA ASN A 474 4.11 -7.39 6.39
C ASN A 474 3.06 -7.21 5.27
N SER A 475 3.01 -8.12 4.30
CA SER A 475 2.14 -7.99 3.11
C SER A 475 0.65 -7.83 3.45
N ILE A 476 0.21 -8.33 4.61
CA ILE A 476 -1.17 -8.16 5.06
C ILE A 476 -1.49 -6.69 5.35
N ALA A 477 -0.63 -5.95 6.08
CA ALA A 477 -0.86 -4.53 6.35
C ALA A 477 -0.78 -3.71 5.05
N GLU A 478 0.18 -4.00 4.18
CA GLU A 478 0.30 -3.37 2.86
C GLU A 478 -0.97 -3.58 2.01
N ARG A 479 -1.56 -4.78 2.05
CA ARG A 479 -2.83 -5.08 1.35
C ARG A 479 -3.99 -4.24 1.88
N PHE A 480 -4.04 -4.01 3.19
CA PHE A 480 -5.09 -3.18 3.80
C PHE A 480 -4.83 -1.68 3.63
N ILE A 481 -3.61 -1.24 3.31
CA ILE A 481 -3.31 0.15 2.93
C ILE A 481 -3.80 0.50 1.51
N ARG A 482 -3.88 -0.46 0.59
CA ARG A 482 -4.23 -0.23 -0.83
C ARG A 482 -5.57 0.49 -1.04
N PRO A 483 -6.67 0.23 -0.30
CA PRO A 483 -7.91 0.98 -0.46
C PRO A 483 -7.76 2.48 -0.23
N LEU A 484 -6.97 2.90 0.77
CA LEU A 484 -6.68 4.33 0.98
C LEU A 484 -5.86 4.94 -0.16
N ALA A 485 -4.97 4.16 -0.78
CA ALA A 485 -4.25 4.60 -1.97
C ALA A 485 -5.20 4.78 -3.17
N GLY A 486 -6.22 3.93 -3.31
CA GLY A 486 -7.31 4.07 -4.28
C GLY A 486 -8.13 5.34 -4.04
N GLU A 487 -8.60 5.55 -2.81
CA GLU A 487 -9.33 6.76 -2.43
C GLU A 487 -8.52 8.02 -2.72
N ARG A 488 -7.22 8.04 -2.39
CA ARG A 488 -6.31 9.15 -2.68
C ARG A 488 -6.18 9.45 -4.17
N LYS A 489 -6.12 8.43 -5.03
CA LYS A 489 -6.03 8.61 -6.48
C LYS A 489 -7.32 9.20 -7.05
N ASN A 490 -8.47 8.83 -6.54
CA ASN A 490 -9.78 9.28 -7.01
C ASN A 490 -10.24 10.60 -6.39
N SER A 491 -10.06 10.77 -5.08
CA SER A 491 -10.56 11.93 -4.32
C SER A 491 -9.51 13.02 -4.10
N LEU A 492 -8.23 12.77 -4.36
CA LEU A 492 -7.09 13.68 -4.33
C LEU A 492 -6.72 14.20 -2.94
N PHE A 493 -7.67 14.59 -2.09
CA PHE A 493 -7.45 15.13 -0.75
C PHE A 493 -8.69 15.01 0.13
N PHE A 494 -8.49 15.08 1.43
CA PHE A 494 -9.55 15.27 2.42
C PHE A 494 -9.80 16.75 2.66
N GLY A 495 -11.06 17.16 2.74
CA GLY A 495 -11.44 18.55 2.95
C GLY A 495 -11.11 19.11 4.34
N SER A 496 -10.79 18.25 5.31
CA SER A 496 -10.38 18.59 6.69
C SER A 496 -9.84 17.35 7.41
N ASP A 497 -9.17 17.56 8.56
CA ASP A 497 -8.76 16.49 9.50
C ASP A 497 -9.95 15.65 9.97
N ARG A 498 -11.12 16.30 10.19
CA ARG A 498 -12.37 15.60 10.51
C ARG A 498 -12.74 14.57 9.44
N MET A 499 -12.66 14.94 8.16
CA MET A 499 -13.01 14.02 7.06
C MET A 499 -11.98 12.90 6.87
N ALA A 500 -10.72 13.14 7.19
CA ALA A 500 -9.70 12.09 7.22
C ALA A 500 -9.99 11.06 8.33
N ASN A 501 -10.39 11.52 9.53
CA ASN A 501 -10.85 10.63 10.62
C ASN A 501 -12.11 9.84 10.24
N VAL A 502 -13.06 10.49 9.56
CA VAL A 502 -14.28 9.83 9.06
C VAL A 502 -13.92 8.72 8.06
N SER A 503 -13.04 9.00 7.11
CA SER A 503 -12.55 7.99 6.16
C SER A 503 -11.87 6.82 6.87
N ALA A 504 -10.98 7.09 7.82
CA ALA A 504 -10.32 6.06 8.62
C ALA A 504 -11.34 5.16 9.36
N ALA A 505 -12.40 5.74 9.92
CA ALA A 505 -13.45 4.97 10.58
C ALA A 505 -14.21 4.05 9.60
N TYR A 506 -14.62 4.56 8.44
CA TYR A 506 -15.28 3.73 7.43
C TYR A 506 -14.37 2.61 6.90
N HIS A 507 -13.10 2.90 6.60
CA HIS A 507 -12.15 1.88 6.15
C HIS A 507 -11.89 0.81 7.22
N THR A 508 -11.91 1.17 8.50
CA THR A 508 -11.85 0.19 9.61
C THR A 508 -12.98 -0.82 9.52
N ILE A 509 -14.21 -0.33 9.37
CA ILE A 509 -15.38 -1.20 9.28
C ILE A 509 -15.36 -2.04 8.00
N ILE A 510 -15.09 -1.43 6.84
CA ILE A 510 -15.03 -2.11 5.55
C ILE A 510 -13.99 -3.24 5.57
N SER A 511 -12.80 -2.95 6.07
CA SER A 511 -11.71 -3.92 6.12
C SER A 511 -11.99 -5.06 7.11
N THR A 512 -12.59 -4.75 8.26
CA THR A 512 -13.03 -5.76 9.22
C THR A 512 -14.16 -6.63 8.64
N CYS A 513 -15.16 -6.05 7.96
CA CYS A 513 -16.16 -6.81 7.21
C CYS A 513 -15.51 -7.77 6.21
N LYS A 514 -14.53 -7.29 5.43
CA LYS A 514 -13.79 -8.10 4.45
C LYS A 514 -13.08 -9.28 5.10
N MET A 515 -12.44 -9.08 6.26
CA MET A 515 -11.76 -10.16 6.99
C MET A 515 -12.73 -11.23 7.51
N HIS A 516 -13.98 -10.84 7.80
CA HIS A 516 -15.04 -11.76 8.23
C HIS A 516 -15.89 -12.31 7.05
N GLY A 517 -15.57 -11.95 5.80
CA GLY A 517 -16.35 -12.37 4.63
C GLY A 517 -17.75 -11.75 4.55
N ILE A 518 -17.97 -10.61 5.20
CA ILE A 518 -19.27 -9.92 5.30
C ILE A 518 -19.34 -8.81 4.25
N SER A 519 -20.49 -8.67 3.60
CA SER A 519 -20.73 -7.53 2.71
C SER A 519 -20.75 -6.22 3.49
N ALA A 520 -19.87 -5.29 3.14
CA ALA A 520 -19.84 -3.96 3.75
C ALA A 520 -21.14 -3.19 3.50
N LEU A 521 -21.78 -3.35 2.33
CA LEU A 521 -23.06 -2.72 2.03
C LEU A 521 -24.17 -3.22 2.94
N GLU A 522 -24.29 -4.55 3.10
CA GLU A 522 -25.30 -5.14 3.98
C GLU A 522 -25.05 -4.77 5.45
N PHE A 523 -23.77 -4.71 5.85
CA PHE A 523 -23.42 -4.20 7.16
C PHE A 523 -23.89 -2.75 7.36
N PHE A 524 -23.60 -1.85 6.44
CA PHE A 524 -24.00 -0.45 6.56
C PHE A 524 -25.53 -0.31 6.61
N LYS A 525 -26.27 -1.07 5.81
CA LYS A 525 -27.75 -1.07 5.85
C LYS A 525 -28.25 -1.48 7.22
N SER A 526 -27.80 -2.63 7.73
CA SER A 526 -28.21 -3.15 9.03
C SER A 526 -27.80 -2.21 10.17
N PHE A 527 -26.56 -1.74 10.16
CA PHE A 527 -26.03 -0.86 11.19
C PHE A 527 -26.80 0.48 11.26
N PHE A 528 -26.97 1.17 10.13
CA PHE A 528 -27.69 2.44 10.12
C PHE A 528 -29.17 2.27 10.46
N HIS A 529 -29.75 1.13 10.13
CA HIS A 529 -31.10 0.78 10.56
C HIS A 529 -31.20 0.66 12.09
N GLU A 530 -30.29 -0.08 12.71
CA GLU A 530 -30.23 -0.21 14.16
C GLU A 530 -29.96 1.12 14.88
N ILE A 531 -29.09 1.96 14.30
CA ILE A 531 -28.85 3.32 14.80
C ILE A 531 -30.12 4.19 14.72
N MET A 532 -30.89 4.07 13.66
CA MET A 532 -32.18 4.77 13.45
C MET A 532 -33.21 4.31 14.49
N LEU A 533 -33.23 3.02 14.84
CA LEU A 533 -34.04 2.45 15.91
C LEU A 533 -33.62 2.89 17.32
N GLY A 534 -32.52 3.62 17.43
CA GLY A 534 -32.01 4.14 18.71
C GLY A 534 -31.02 3.25 19.43
N ARG A 535 -30.61 2.12 18.84
CA ARG A 535 -29.59 1.24 19.45
C ARG A 535 -28.24 1.93 19.57
N ARG A 536 -27.55 1.69 20.69
CA ARG A 536 -26.23 2.27 21.01
C ARG A 536 -25.31 1.28 21.72
N ASP A 537 -25.69 0.01 21.78
CA ASP A 537 -24.91 -1.11 22.31
C ASP A 537 -23.89 -1.59 21.27
N TYR A 538 -22.86 -0.78 21.02
CA TYR A 538 -21.93 -0.93 19.91
C TYR A 538 -21.18 -2.26 19.88
N GLU A 539 -20.99 -2.93 21.00
CA GLU A 539 -20.39 -4.27 21.11
C GLU A 539 -21.21 -5.33 20.35
N ASN A 540 -22.54 -5.17 20.34
CA ASN A 540 -23.47 -6.05 19.63
C ASN A 540 -23.76 -5.60 18.19
N LEU A 541 -23.19 -4.48 17.76
CA LEU A 541 -23.37 -3.90 16.43
C LEU A 541 -22.11 -4.01 15.56
N LEU A 542 -21.12 -4.80 15.96
CA LEU A 542 -19.90 -5.04 15.19
C LEU A 542 -20.18 -5.93 13.96
N PRO A 543 -19.31 -5.91 12.94
CA PRO A 543 -19.46 -6.80 11.79
C PRO A 543 -19.67 -8.27 12.15
N MET A 544 -18.98 -8.77 13.18
CA MET A 544 -19.06 -10.16 13.62
C MET A 544 -20.25 -10.46 14.54
N THR A 545 -20.90 -9.47 15.14
CA THR A 545 -21.98 -9.66 16.15
C THR A 545 -23.36 -9.21 15.68
N ILE A 546 -23.48 -8.35 14.67
CA ILE A 546 -24.76 -7.79 14.20
C ILE A 546 -25.70 -8.81 13.52
N GLY A 547 -25.27 -10.06 13.33
CA GLY A 547 -26.09 -11.15 12.83
C GLY A 547 -26.12 -11.33 11.31
N ILE A 548 -25.23 -10.69 10.58
CA ILE A 548 -25.09 -10.85 9.12
C ILE A 548 -24.30 -12.13 8.82
N LYS A 549 -24.84 -12.97 7.95
CA LYS A 549 -24.15 -14.19 7.54
C LYS A 549 -23.01 -13.88 6.56
N PRO A 550 -21.84 -14.53 6.71
CA PRO A 550 -20.78 -14.39 5.73
C PRO A 550 -21.24 -14.81 4.34
N ASN A 551 -20.85 -14.06 3.33
CA ASN A 551 -21.05 -14.45 1.94
C ASN A 551 -20.23 -15.72 1.67
N LYS A 552 -20.90 -16.78 1.24
CA LYS A 552 -20.21 -17.93 0.64
C LYS A 552 -19.70 -17.49 -0.74
N ILE A 553 -18.44 -17.07 -0.81
CA ILE A 553 -17.74 -16.84 -2.08
C ILE A 553 -17.23 -18.16 -2.59
#